data_10526edd03d91cf45742a2c7c5defc80
#
_entry.id   10526edd03d91cf45742a2c7c5defc80
#
_cell.length_a   1.000
_cell.length_b   1.000
_cell.length_c   1.000
_cell.angle_alpha   90.00
_cell.angle_beta   90.00
_cell.angle_gamma   90.00
#
_symmetry.space_group_name_H-M   'P 1'
#
loop_
_entity.id
_entity.type
_entity.pdbx_description
1 polymer ?
#
loop_
_entity_poly.entity_id
_entity_poly.type
_entity_poly.pdbx_seq_one_letter_code
_entity_poly.pdbx_strand_id
1 'polypeptide(L)'
;MVYLLMPMFVALIASILGVLFLQSSRRKKKSGDVSMKIQRNECSKRSENVTLPAEVAGSTTDIIIVGAGVAGSALAYTLAKDGRRVHVIERDLTEPDRIVGELLQPGGYLKLIELGLEDCVNTIDAQQVFGYALYKDGKSNKVSYPLENFNSDVAGRSFHNGRFIQRMREKAASQSNVRLEQGTVTSLIEEKGIIKGVTYKTKTGQELTTYAPLTVVCDGCCSNFRRSLSKPNVSILVEIPSCFVGLILENCELPYKNHGHVILADPSPILFYPISSTEIRCLVDVPGQKVPSVNNGEMTNYLKTVVAPQIPRELFSAFMSAIDKGNIRTMTNRSMPAAPSPTPGALLLGDSFNMRHPLTGGGMTVALSDIVIIRDLLRPLGDLNDAPALCKYLKSFYTLRKPVASTINTLAGALYKVFCASPDPSRNELRQACFDYLSLGGGFTNGPIAILSGLNPRPLSLVSHFFAVAIYGVGRLLLPFPSPKRMLIGARLILDASSIIFPIMKAEGVREMLFPATMPTHYTVQDLCLS
;
A
#
# COMPACT_ATOMS: atom_id res chain seq x y z
N MET A 1 37.63 2.82 4.47
CA MET A 1 37.07 3.65 3.40
C MET A 1 35.57 3.92 3.59
N VAL A 2 34.75 2.91 3.94
CA VAL A 2 33.31 3.09 4.19
C VAL A 2 33.03 4.06 5.37
N TYR A 3 33.79 4.00 6.44
CA TYR A 3 33.64 4.90 7.61
C TYR A 3 34.00 6.38 7.37
N LEU A 4 34.82 6.67 6.36
CA LEU A 4 35.16 8.05 5.97
C LEU A 4 34.11 8.68 5.03
N LEU A 5 33.35 7.86 4.29
CA LEU A 5 32.29 8.32 3.40
C LEU A 5 30.97 8.62 4.14
N MET A 6 30.74 8.02 5.32
CA MET A 6 29.52 8.22 6.11
C MET A 6 29.28 9.70 6.53
N PRO A 7 30.26 10.44 7.08
CA PRO A 7 30.00 11.85 7.44
C PRO A 7 29.79 12.75 6.22
N MET A 8 30.45 12.50 5.10
CA MET A 8 30.17 13.24 3.84
C MET A 8 28.77 12.94 3.32
N PHE A 9 28.29 11.72 3.50
CA PHE A 9 26.96 11.28 3.13
C PHE A 9 25.88 11.94 4.01
N VAL A 10 26.09 12.00 5.32
CA VAL A 10 25.18 12.69 6.24
C VAL A 10 25.13 14.19 5.93
N ALA A 11 26.27 14.81 5.62
CA ALA A 11 26.34 16.20 5.22
C ALA A 11 25.62 16.48 3.89
N LEU A 12 25.74 15.57 2.91
CA LEU A 12 25.05 15.68 1.63
C LEU A 12 23.52 15.56 1.79
N ILE A 13 23.07 14.56 2.57
CA ILE A 13 21.63 14.41 2.88
C ILE A 13 21.10 15.63 3.65
N ALA A 14 21.82 16.11 4.65
CA ALA A 14 21.45 17.31 5.40
C ALA A 14 21.37 18.55 4.49
N SER A 15 22.30 18.69 3.54
CA SER A 15 22.30 19.77 2.56
C SER A 15 21.09 19.67 1.60
N ILE A 16 20.78 18.48 1.09
CA ILE A 16 19.63 18.24 0.20
C ILE A 16 18.31 18.51 0.95
N LEU A 17 18.17 18.02 2.17
CA LEU A 17 17.00 18.26 3.01
C LEU A 17 16.88 19.75 3.38
N GLY A 18 17.99 20.44 3.65
CA GLY A 18 18.03 21.88 3.87
C GLY A 18 17.57 22.70 2.66
N VAL A 19 18.01 22.35 1.47
CA VAL A 19 17.57 23.01 0.20
C VAL A 19 16.08 22.79 -0.04
N LEU A 20 15.57 21.57 0.17
CA LEU A 20 14.14 21.27 0.02
C LEU A 20 13.29 22.03 1.05
N PHE A 21 13.78 22.17 2.28
CA PHE A 21 13.13 22.97 3.33
C PHE A 21 13.09 24.46 2.97
N LEU A 22 14.21 25.02 2.49
CA LEU A 22 14.30 26.42 2.08
C LEU A 22 13.42 26.73 0.84
N GLN A 23 13.32 25.82 -0.11
CA GLN A 23 12.43 25.98 -1.27
C GLN A 23 10.96 25.93 -0.86
N SER A 24 10.60 25.08 0.09
CA SER A 24 9.25 25.01 0.66
C SER A 24 8.88 26.29 1.43
N SER A 25 9.83 26.84 2.19
CA SER A 25 9.64 28.08 2.97
C SER A 25 9.54 29.32 2.06
N ARG A 26 10.30 29.39 0.97
CA ARG A 26 10.23 30.50 0.01
C ARG A 26 8.91 30.58 -0.76
N ARG A 27 8.25 29.45 -1.03
CA ARG A 27 6.93 29.43 -1.66
C ARG A 27 5.81 29.95 -0.75
N LYS A 28 5.91 29.78 0.59
CA LYS A 28 4.94 30.34 1.55
C LYS A 28 5.03 31.87 1.69
N LYS A 29 6.23 32.47 1.48
CA LYS A 29 6.40 33.92 1.57
C LYS A 29 5.81 34.70 0.37
N LYS A 30 5.52 34.03 -0.75
CA LYS A 30 4.89 34.66 -1.94
C LYS A 30 3.36 34.58 -1.98
N SER A 31 2.74 33.87 -1.01
CA SER A 31 1.27 33.70 -0.94
C SER A 31 0.63 34.42 0.26
N GLY A 32 1.36 35.25 0.96
CA GLY A 32 0.99 35.82 2.26
C GLY A 32 0.72 37.30 2.31
N ASP A 33 0.22 37.92 1.23
CA ASP A 33 -0.22 39.32 1.26
C ASP A 33 -1.59 39.49 0.60
N VAL A 34 -2.62 38.95 1.26
CA VAL A 34 -4.01 39.40 1.12
C VAL A 34 -4.60 39.46 2.51
N SER A 35 -4.49 40.63 3.11
CA SER A 35 -5.14 41.02 4.36
C SER A 35 -6.65 41.04 4.14
N MET A 36 -7.36 40.02 4.64
CA MET A 36 -8.82 40.10 4.81
C MET A 36 -9.14 40.55 6.23
N LYS A 37 -9.60 41.78 6.35
CA LYS A 37 -10.27 42.29 7.53
C LYS A 37 -11.51 41.44 7.82
N ILE A 38 -11.48 40.69 8.90
CA ILE A 38 -12.66 39.99 9.43
C ILE A 38 -13.39 40.97 10.33
N GLN A 39 -14.54 41.44 9.88
CA GLN A 39 -15.54 42.06 10.73
C GLN A 39 -16.13 41.02 11.69
N ARG A 40 -15.98 41.27 12.99
CA ARG A 40 -16.71 40.55 14.03
C ARG A 40 -18.18 40.94 13.92
N ASN A 41 -19.00 40.03 13.45
CA ASN A 41 -20.45 40.08 13.72
C ASN A 41 -20.74 39.08 14.83
N GLU A 42 -21.20 39.65 15.95
CA GLU A 42 -21.81 38.90 17.05
C GLU A 42 -23.04 38.16 16.50
N CYS A 43 -23.00 36.83 16.48
CA CYS A 43 -24.16 36.02 16.18
C CYS A 43 -24.83 35.59 17.48
N SER A 44 -25.97 36.19 17.72
CA SER A 44 -26.94 35.90 18.77
C SER A 44 -27.32 34.42 18.77
N LYS A 45 -27.30 33.82 19.94
CA LYS A 45 -27.83 32.49 20.23
C LYS A 45 -29.28 32.37 19.79
N ARG A 46 -29.54 31.53 18.81
CA ARG A 46 -30.85 30.90 18.60
C ARG A 46 -30.58 29.39 18.42
N SER A 47 -30.79 28.67 19.49
CA SER A 47 -30.92 27.21 19.50
C SER A 47 -32.20 26.89 18.73
N GLU A 48 -32.08 26.59 17.45
CA GLU A 48 -33.12 25.84 16.74
C GLU A 48 -32.81 24.36 16.93
N ASN A 49 -33.67 23.69 17.70
CA ASN A 49 -33.76 22.25 17.75
C ASN A 49 -34.08 21.75 16.34
N VAL A 50 -33.02 21.37 15.58
CA VAL A 50 -33.20 20.59 14.35
C VAL A 50 -33.54 19.17 14.80
N THR A 51 -34.84 18.88 14.83
CA THR A 51 -35.36 17.52 14.96
C THR A 51 -34.83 16.73 13.76
N LEU A 52 -33.92 15.79 14.01
CA LEU A 52 -33.51 14.77 13.04
C LEU A 52 -34.76 14.04 12.55
N PRO A 53 -34.87 13.68 11.25
CA PRO A 53 -35.94 12.83 10.78
C PRO A 53 -36.02 11.57 11.66
N ALA A 54 -37.23 11.15 11.99
CA ALA A 54 -37.45 10.02 12.92
C ALA A 54 -36.75 8.72 12.52
N GLU A 55 -36.42 8.58 11.22
CA GLU A 55 -35.63 7.45 10.67
C GLU A 55 -34.16 7.44 11.10
N VAL A 56 -33.52 8.58 11.41
CA VAL A 56 -32.13 8.65 11.87
C VAL A 56 -32.04 8.43 13.39
N ALA A 57 -33.04 8.80 14.15
CA ALA A 57 -33.10 8.61 15.61
C ALA A 57 -33.26 7.13 16.00
N GLY A 58 -33.64 6.25 15.06
CA GLY A 58 -33.81 4.79 15.24
C GLY A 58 -32.70 3.94 14.64
N SER A 59 -31.63 4.52 14.06
CA SER A 59 -30.54 3.74 13.46
C SER A 59 -29.86 2.86 14.50
N THR A 60 -29.93 1.54 14.28
CA THR A 60 -29.23 0.54 15.11
C THR A 60 -27.76 0.38 14.71
N THR A 61 -27.28 1.13 13.73
CA THR A 61 -25.94 1.01 13.13
C THR A 61 -25.11 2.26 13.43
N ASP A 62 -23.92 2.06 13.97
CA ASP A 62 -22.97 3.15 14.24
C ASP A 62 -22.08 3.45 13.03
N ILE A 63 -21.71 2.40 12.28
CA ILE A 63 -20.79 2.51 11.15
C ILE A 63 -21.24 1.59 10.02
N ILE A 64 -21.33 2.16 8.81
CA ILE A 64 -21.49 1.40 7.57
C ILE A 64 -20.11 1.19 6.93
N ILE A 65 -19.83 -0.04 6.47
CA ILE A 65 -18.62 -0.37 5.72
C ILE A 65 -19.03 -0.87 4.33
N VAL A 66 -18.53 -0.20 3.29
CA VAL A 66 -18.78 -0.57 1.89
C VAL A 66 -17.63 -1.41 1.37
N GLY A 67 -17.89 -2.70 1.18
CA GLY A 67 -16.90 -3.69 0.72
C GLY A 67 -16.29 -4.51 1.86
N ALA A 68 -16.26 -5.83 1.71
CA ALA A 68 -15.70 -6.81 2.64
C ALA A 68 -14.45 -7.51 2.08
N GLY A 69 -13.53 -6.73 1.51
CA GLY A 69 -12.15 -7.15 1.25
C GLY A 69 -11.31 -7.14 2.54
N VAL A 70 -9.99 -7.23 2.42
CA VAL A 70 -9.08 -7.22 3.58
C VAL A 70 -9.33 -6.01 4.50
N ALA A 71 -9.42 -4.80 3.94
CA ALA A 71 -9.61 -3.59 4.73
C ALA A 71 -10.98 -3.56 5.44
N GLY A 72 -12.06 -3.83 4.71
CA GLY A 72 -13.41 -3.76 5.27
C GLY A 72 -13.70 -4.83 6.29
N SER A 73 -13.26 -6.07 6.05
CA SER A 73 -13.46 -7.18 7.00
C SER A 73 -12.65 -6.98 8.28
N ALA A 74 -11.38 -6.56 8.17
CA ALA A 74 -10.55 -6.28 9.35
C ALA A 74 -11.09 -5.10 10.15
N LEU A 75 -11.55 -4.03 9.48
CA LEU A 75 -12.15 -2.88 10.14
C LEU A 75 -13.44 -3.26 10.88
N ALA A 76 -14.31 -4.05 10.22
CA ALA A 76 -15.58 -4.50 10.80
C ALA A 76 -15.35 -5.28 12.11
N TYR A 77 -14.45 -6.28 12.07
CA TYR A 77 -14.09 -7.04 13.27
C TYR A 77 -13.53 -6.16 14.37
N THR A 78 -12.59 -5.29 14.03
CA THR A 78 -11.90 -4.43 14.98
C THR A 78 -12.84 -3.47 15.69
N LEU A 79 -13.72 -2.79 14.94
CA LEU A 79 -14.69 -1.85 15.50
C LEU A 79 -15.79 -2.57 16.30
N ALA A 80 -16.19 -3.76 15.87
CA ALA A 80 -17.13 -4.58 16.61
C ALA A 80 -16.57 -5.00 17.98
N LYS A 81 -15.28 -5.37 18.05
CA LYS A 81 -14.60 -5.64 19.33
C LYS A 81 -14.57 -4.44 20.28
N ASP A 82 -14.57 -3.23 19.73
CA ASP A 82 -14.68 -1.99 20.51
C ASP A 82 -16.16 -1.61 20.81
N GLY A 83 -17.11 -2.53 20.55
CA GLY A 83 -18.54 -2.39 20.91
C GLY A 83 -19.38 -1.64 19.87
N ARG A 84 -18.84 -1.28 18.70
CA ARG A 84 -19.59 -0.58 17.63
C ARG A 84 -20.50 -1.55 16.88
N ARG A 85 -21.71 -1.10 16.54
CA ARG A 85 -22.64 -1.82 15.67
C ARG A 85 -22.27 -1.51 14.23
N VAL A 86 -21.84 -2.53 13.49
CA VAL A 86 -21.27 -2.38 12.14
C VAL A 86 -22.15 -3.07 11.11
N HIS A 87 -22.52 -2.36 10.06
CA HIS A 87 -23.19 -2.93 8.88
C HIS A 87 -22.23 -2.95 7.70
N VAL A 88 -21.85 -4.14 7.26
CA VAL A 88 -20.95 -4.36 6.12
C VAL A 88 -21.76 -4.80 4.92
N ILE A 89 -21.61 -4.10 3.80
CA ILE A 89 -22.29 -4.42 2.54
C ILE A 89 -21.23 -4.80 1.51
N GLU A 90 -21.26 -6.04 1.03
CA GLU A 90 -20.36 -6.58 0.02
C GLU A 90 -21.14 -7.11 -1.18
N ARG A 91 -20.73 -6.71 -2.37
CA ARG A 91 -21.42 -7.11 -3.60
C ARG A 91 -21.41 -8.62 -3.88
N ASP A 92 -20.33 -9.29 -3.46
CA ASP A 92 -20.13 -10.71 -3.69
C ASP A 92 -19.42 -11.34 -2.49
N LEU A 93 -20.12 -12.23 -1.79
CA LEU A 93 -19.60 -12.96 -0.63
C LEU A 93 -18.96 -14.30 -1.00
N THR A 94 -18.93 -14.69 -2.26
CA THR A 94 -18.18 -15.87 -2.72
C THR A 94 -16.68 -15.66 -2.54
N GLU A 95 -15.92 -16.74 -2.51
CA GLU A 95 -14.46 -16.68 -2.40
C GLU A 95 -13.87 -15.92 -3.60
N PRO A 96 -13.14 -14.81 -3.39
CA PRO A 96 -12.58 -14.06 -4.50
C PRO A 96 -11.44 -14.81 -5.20
N ASP A 97 -11.45 -14.84 -6.51
CA ASP A 97 -10.34 -15.37 -7.31
C ASP A 97 -9.45 -14.19 -7.78
N ARG A 98 -8.34 -13.98 -7.09
CA ARG A 98 -7.37 -12.92 -7.39
C ARG A 98 -5.95 -13.47 -7.45
N ILE A 99 -5.12 -12.86 -8.30
CA ILE A 99 -3.71 -13.23 -8.49
C ILE A 99 -2.74 -12.33 -7.71
N VAL A 100 -3.22 -11.36 -6.95
CA VAL A 100 -2.41 -10.48 -6.09
C VAL A 100 -3.06 -10.32 -4.72
N GLY A 101 -2.28 -9.83 -3.75
CA GLY A 101 -2.69 -9.77 -2.35
C GLY A 101 -2.55 -11.15 -1.69
N GLU A 102 -1.59 -11.94 -2.16
CA GLU A 102 -1.29 -13.29 -1.70
C GLU A 102 -0.07 -13.35 -0.79
N LEU A 103 0.67 -12.26 -0.65
CA LEU A 103 1.82 -12.14 0.24
C LEU A 103 1.59 -11.03 1.26
N LEU A 104 1.52 -11.40 2.53
CA LEU A 104 1.50 -10.49 3.66
C LEU A 104 2.91 -10.39 4.26
N GLN A 105 3.46 -9.19 4.29
CA GLN A 105 4.77 -8.91 4.89
C GLN A 105 4.74 -9.10 6.42
N PRO A 106 5.90 -9.40 7.08
CA PRO A 106 5.98 -9.55 8.54
C PRO A 106 5.38 -8.38 9.33
N GLY A 107 5.62 -7.13 8.88
CA GLY A 107 5.01 -5.95 9.50
C GLY A 107 3.48 -5.94 9.42
N GLY A 108 2.92 -6.48 8.33
CA GLY A 108 1.47 -6.68 8.20
C GLY A 108 0.96 -7.80 9.11
N TYR A 109 1.73 -8.88 9.27
CA TYR A 109 1.38 -9.96 10.21
C TYR A 109 1.37 -9.48 11.67
N LEU A 110 2.33 -8.63 12.06
CA LEU A 110 2.30 -7.97 13.37
C LEU A 110 1.01 -7.14 13.57
N LYS A 111 0.49 -6.52 12.50
CA LYS A 111 -0.79 -5.80 12.58
C LYS A 111 -1.99 -6.73 12.68
N LEU A 112 -1.95 -7.93 12.09
CA LEU A 112 -2.99 -8.95 12.34
C LEU A 112 -3.00 -9.36 13.83
N ILE A 113 -1.83 -9.61 14.43
CA ILE A 113 -1.71 -9.93 15.87
C ILE A 113 -2.28 -8.78 16.71
N GLU A 114 -1.90 -7.55 16.42
CA GLU A 114 -2.38 -6.36 17.16
C GLU A 114 -3.91 -6.17 17.07
N LEU A 115 -4.52 -6.61 15.97
CA LEU A 115 -5.96 -6.56 15.75
C LEU A 115 -6.70 -7.80 16.25
N GLY A 116 -5.99 -8.90 16.62
CA GLY A 116 -6.56 -10.19 17.01
C GLY A 116 -7.13 -10.97 15.82
N LEU A 117 -6.47 -10.87 14.68
CA LEU A 117 -6.84 -11.50 13.41
C LEU A 117 -5.79 -12.51 12.91
N GLU A 118 -4.77 -12.82 13.71
CA GLU A 118 -3.67 -13.72 13.37
C GLU A 118 -4.13 -15.15 13.03
N ASP A 119 -5.24 -15.60 13.61
CA ASP A 119 -5.82 -16.90 13.32
C ASP A 119 -6.44 -17.02 11.91
N CYS A 120 -6.66 -15.90 11.23
CA CYS A 120 -7.17 -15.91 9.85
C CYS A 120 -6.22 -16.55 8.84
N VAL A 121 -4.94 -16.76 9.20
CA VAL A 121 -3.97 -17.46 8.34
C VAL A 121 -3.78 -18.93 8.69
N ASN A 122 -4.37 -19.45 9.77
CA ASN A 122 -4.05 -20.78 10.28
C ASN A 122 -4.70 -21.91 9.50
N THR A 123 -5.85 -21.84 8.96
CA THR A 123 -6.58 -22.97 8.35
C THR A 123 -6.71 -22.88 6.83
N ILE A 124 -5.89 -22.03 6.20
CA ILE A 124 -5.97 -21.74 4.77
C ILE A 124 -4.76 -22.25 3.98
N ASP A 125 -3.96 -23.12 4.57
CA ASP A 125 -2.70 -23.61 4.02
C ASP A 125 -1.71 -22.47 3.71
N ALA A 126 -1.68 -21.44 4.60
CA ALA A 126 -0.76 -20.32 4.45
C ALA A 126 0.69 -20.76 4.72
N GLN A 127 1.59 -20.34 3.84
CA GLN A 127 3.00 -20.67 3.90
C GLN A 127 3.78 -19.55 4.62
N GLN A 128 4.72 -19.92 5.48
CA GLN A 128 5.64 -18.96 6.08
C GLN A 128 6.67 -18.49 5.06
N VAL A 129 6.96 -17.19 5.08
CA VAL A 129 7.98 -16.57 4.21
C VAL A 129 8.97 -15.85 5.11
N PHE A 130 10.27 -16.20 4.97
CA PHE A 130 11.36 -15.68 5.80
C PHE A 130 12.26 -14.66 5.09
N GLY A 131 11.96 -14.33 3.84
CA GLY A 131 12.74 -13.38 3.06
C GLY A 131 12.57 -13.55 1.56
N TYR A 132 13.58 -13.12 0.84
CA TYR A 132 13.62 -13.16 -0.62
C TYR A 132 14.88 -13.84 -1.14
N ALA A 133 14.79 -14.40 -2.34
CA ALA A 133 15.92 -14.78 -3.17
C ALA A 133 15.89 -13.91 -4.44
N LEU A 134 16.89 -13.06 -4.60
CA LEU A 134 17.05 -12.21 -5.77
C LEU A 134 17.91 -12.91 -6.82
N TYR A 135 17.48 -12.88 -8.07
CA TYR A 135 18.22 -13.45 -9.19
C TYR A 135 18.55 -12.37 -10.22
N LYS A 136 19.78 -12.35 -10.69
CA LYS A 136 20.23 -11.48 -11.78
C LYS A 136 21.40 -12.11 -12.51
N ASP A 137 21.32 -12.21 -13.83
CA ASP A 137 22.39 -12.69 -14.73
C ASP A 137 23.00 -14.04 -14.24
N GLY A 138 22.13 -15.00 -13.89
CA GLY A 138 22.53 -16.33 -13.40
C GLY A 138 23.08 -16.38 -11.98
N LYS A 139 23.18 -15.23 -11.27
CA LYS A 139 23.55 -15.18 -9.86
C LYS A 139 22.31 -15.10 -8.98
N SER A 140 22.40 -15.68 -7.79
CA SER A 140 21.34 -15.56 -6.77
C SER A 140 21.90 -14.98 -5.47
N ASN A 141 21.05 -14.24 -4.76
CA ASN A 141 21.34 -13.68 -3.45
C ASN A 141 20.14 -13.91 -2.53
N LYS A 142 20.35 -14.67 -1.45
CA LYS A 142 19.35 -14.91 -0.42
C LYS A 142 19.40 -13.80 0.62
N VAL A 143 18.28 -13.11 0.85
CA VAL A 143 18.13 -12.03 1.82
C VAL A 143 16.98 -12.36 2.77
N SER A 144 17.30 -12.58 4.05
CA SER A 144 16.32 -12.93 5.07
C SER A 144 15.73 -11.68 5.73
N TYR A 145 14.51 -11.78 6.24
CA TYR A 145 13.95 -10.76 7.11
C TYR A 145 14.74 -10.67 8.41
N PRO A 146 15.01 -9.47 8.94
CA PRO A 146 15.69 -9.29 10.23
C PRO A 146 14.70 -9.53 11.39
N LEU A 147 14.53 -10.79 11.75
CA LEU A 147 13.53 -11.24 12.74
C LEU A 147 14.14 -11.58 14.11
N GLU A 148 15.41 -11.35 14.33
CA GLU A 148 16.18 -11.77 15.51
C GLU A 148 15.60 -11.20 16.83
N ASN A 149 14.91 -10.07 16.77
CA ASN A 149 14.31 -9.41 17.92
C ASN A 149 12.79 -9.63 18.05
N PHE A 150 12.23 -10.55 17.27
CA PHE A 150 10.80 -10.86 17.26
C PHE A 150 10.55 -12.29 17.73
N ASN A 151 9.30 -12.58 18.13
CA ASN A 151 8.89 -13.94 18.44
C ASN A 151 9.03 -14.86 17.22
N SER A 152 9.28 -16.15 17.44
CA SER A 152 9.49 -17.15 16.39
C SER A 152 8.39 -17.24 15.34
N ASP A 153 7.16 -16.87 15.72
CA ASP A 153 6.00 -16.90 14.83
C ASP A 153 5.91 -15.71 13.87
N VAL A 154 6.72 -14.66 14.11
CA VAL A 154 6.73 -13.49 13.25
C VAL A 154 7.48 -13.81 11.97
N ALA A 155 6.74 -13.95 10.88
CA ALA A 155 7.25 -14.12 9.53
C ALA A 155 6.26 -13.53 8.52
N GLY A 156 6.65 -13.41 7.26
CA GLY A 156 5.69 -13.20 6.18
C GLY A 156 4.74 -14.39 6.06
N ARG A 157 3.58 -14.16 5.47
CA ARG A 157 2.61 -15.21 5.16
C ARG A 157 2.20 -15.10 3.70
N SER A 158 2.23 -16.20 2.98
CA SER A 158 1.69 -16.25 1.63
C SER A 158 0.59 -17.30 1.56
N PHE A 159 -0.44 -17.02 0.78
CA PHE A 159 -1.69 -17.79 0.77
C PHE A 159 -2.54 -17.45 -0.46
N HIS A 160 -3.55 -18.26 -0.74
CA HIS A 160 -4.62 -17.87 -1.66
C HIS A 160 -5.39 -16.68 -1.12
N ASN A 161 -5.43 -15.58 -1.87
CA ASN A 161 -6.10 -14.34 -1.47
C ASN A 161 -7.56 -14.57 -1.08
N GLY A 162 -8.29 -15.38 -1.83
CA GLY A 162 -9.70 -15.66 -1.57
C GLY A 162 -9.93 -16.35 -0.24
N ARG A 163 -9.15 -17.40 0.07
CA ARG A 163 -9.24 -18.12 1.35
C ARG A 163 -9.01 -17.17 2.53
N PHE A 164 -8.00 -16.30 2.42
CA PHE A 164 -7.72 -15.32 3.48
C PHE A 164 -8.88 -14.33 3.67
N ILE A 165 -9.45 -13.79 2.58
CA ILE A 165 -10.59 -12.88 2.66
C ILE A 165 -11.80 -13.58 3.28
N GLN A 166 -12.08 -14.84 2.93
CA GLN A 166 -13.19 -15.59 3.52
C GLN A 166 -13.02 -15.76 5.02
N ARG A 167 -11.83 -16.14 5.50
CA ARG A 167 -11.55 -16.22 6.94
C ARG A 167 -11.74 -14.88 7.66
N MET A 168 -11.31 -13.79 7.04
CA MET A 168 -11.51 -12.43 7.58
C MET A 168 -13.00 -12.07 7.67
N ARG A 169 -13.81 -12.43 6.65
CA ARG A 169 -15.27 -12.23 6.62
C ARG A 169 -15.96 -13.06 7.71
N GLU A 170 -15.62 -14.35 7.83
CA GLU A 170 -16.13 -15.24 8.87
C GLU A 170 -15.81 -14.70 10.27
N LYS A 171 -14.57 -14.24 10.48
CA LYS A 171 -14.14 -13.66 11.75
C LYS A 171 -14.92 -12.38 12.07
N ALA A 172 -15.17 -11.51 11.09
CA ALA A 172 -16.00 -10.33 11.26
C ALA A 172 -17.45 -10.71 11.58
N ALA A 173 -18.04 -11.64 10.81
CA ALA A 173 -19.42 -12.09 10.97
C ALA A 173 -19.66 -12.87 12.29
N SER A 174 -18.61 -13.40 12.93
CA SER A 174 -18.72 -14.05 14.25
C SER A 174 -19.03 -13.09 15.39
N GLN A 175 -18.89 -11.77 15.18
CA GLN A 175 -19.26 -10.76 16.17
C GLN A 175 -20.75 -10.47 16.10
N SER A 176 -21.47 -10.56 17.24
CA SER A 176 -22.93 -10.37 17.31
C SER A 176 -23.42 -8.98 16.87
N ASN A 177 -22.54 -8.00 16.92
CA ASN A 177 -22.79 -6.60 16.53
C ASN A 177 -22.30 -6.27 15.11
N VAL A 178 -21.92 -7.28 14.30
CA VAL A 178 -21.64 -7.14 12.87
C VAL A 178 -22.76 -7.74 12.05
N ARG A 179 -23.36 -6.94 11.19
CA ARG A 179 -24.26 -7.39 10.11
C ARG A 179 -23.48 -7.41 8.81
N LEU A 180 -23.15 -8.59 8.29
CA LEU A 180 -22.53 -8.76 6.96
C LEU A 180 -23.60 -9.15 5.97
N GLU A 181 -23.83 -8.31 4.96
CA GLU A 181 -24.90 -8.46 3.99
C GLU A 181 -24.39 -8.44 2.55
N GLN A 182 -24.92 -9.32 1.71
CA GLN A 182 -24.62 -9.29 0.28
C GLN A 182 -25.49 -8.27 -0.43
N GLY A 183 -24.84 -7.25 -1.01
CA GLY A 183 -25.51 -6.19 -1.76
C GLY A 183 -24.52 -5.28 -2.47
N THR A 184 -24.98 -4.62 -3.51
CA THR A 184 -24.18 -3.64 -4.27
C THR A 184 -24.59 -2.25 -3.86
N VAL A 185 -23.72 -1.51 -3.18
CA VAL A 185 -23.96 -0.10 -2.88
C VAL A 185 -23.94 0.69 -4.19
N THR A 186 -25.03 1.41 -4.43
CA THR A 186 -25.27 2.16 -5.67
C THR A 186 -25.03 3.66 -5.51
N SER A 187 -25.32 4.22 -4.32
CA SER A 187 -25.12 5.64 -4.03
C SER A 187 -24.87 5.90 -2.55
N LEU A 188 -24.22 7.04 -2.27
CA LEU A 188 -24.14 7.63 -0.94
C LEU A 188 -25.35 8.54 -0.75
N ILE A 189 -25.96 8.50 0.43
CA ILE A 189 -27.04 9.40 0.81
C ILE A 189 -26.41 10.65 1.43
N GLU A 190 -26.51 11.78 0.73
CA GLU A 190 -25.92 13.04 1.15
C GLU A 190 -27.04 14.06 1.47
N GLU A 191 -26.94 14.69 2.64
CA GLU A 191 -27.83 15.76 3.07
C GLU A 191 -26.99 16.93 3.57
N LYS A 192 -27.17 18.09 2.97
CA LYS A 192 -26.47 19.34 3.34
C LYS A 192 -24.94 19.20 3.44
N GLY A 193 -24.33 18.42 2.55
CA GLY A 193 -22.88 18.17 2.53
C GLY A 193 -22.39 17.14 3.55
N ILE A 194 -23.29 16.39 4.19
CA ILE A 194 -22.99 15.33 5.15
C ILE A 194 -23.47 13.99 4.58
N ILE A 195 -22.62 13.01 4.55
CA ILE A 195 -23.02 11.64 4.21
C ILE A 195 -23.71 11.02 5.42
N LYS A 196 -24.95 10.57 5.21
CA LYS A 196 -25.84 10.00 6.24
C LYS A 196 -25.98 8.49 6.14
N GLY A 197 -25.63 7.90 5.00
CA GLY A 197 -25.81 6.48 4.75
C GLY A 197 -25.57 6.11 3.30
N VAL A 198 -26.12 4.96 2.92
CA VAL A 198 -26.00 4.41 1.56
C VAL A 198 -27.31 3.82 1.07
N THR A 199 -27.47 3.85 -0.26
CA THR A 199 -28.47 3.05 -0.99
C THR A 199 -27.77 1.86 -1.60
N TYR A 200 -28.36 0.66 -1.51
CA TYR A 200 -27.79 -0.54 -2.08
C TYR A 200 -28.86 -1.48 -2.64
N LYS A 201 -28.47 -2.30 -3.61
CA LYS A 201 -29.33 -3.35 -4.18
C LYS A 201 -28.92 -4.70 -3.63
N THR A 202 -29.89 -5.43 -3.09
CA THR A 202 -29.71 -6.81 -2.63
C THR A 202 -29.47 -7.76 -3.82
N LYS A 203 -29.06 -9.00 -3.52
CA LYS A 203 -28.93 -10.05 -4.55
C LYS A 203 -30.23 -10.31 -5.33
N THR A 204 -31.39 -10.07 -4.71
CA THR A 204 -32.71 -10.21 -5.33
C THR A 204 -33.14 -9.00 -6.16
N GLY A 205 -32.29 -7.95 -6.21
CA GLY A 205 -32.58 -6.71 -6.95
C GLY A 205 -33.40 -5.67 -6.18
N GLN A 206 -33.79 -5.96 -4.93
CA GLN A 206 -34.49 -5.01 -4.08
C GLN A 206 -33.55 -3.85 -3.70
N GLU A 207 -34.02 -2.62 -3.84
CA GLU A 207 -33.30 -1.42 -3.41
C GLU A 207 -33.63 -1.11 -1.96
N LEU A 208 -32.60 -0.98 -1.13
CA LEU A 208 -32.70 -0.69 0.29
C LEU A 208 -31.79 0.49 0.64
N THR A 209 -32.16 1.16 1.75
CA THR A 209 -31.35 2.23 2.34
C THR A 209 -30.93 1.86 3.75
N THR A 210 -29.74 2.32 4.16
CA THR A 210 -29.27 2.19 5.54
C THR A 210 -28.54 3.46 5.95
N TYR A 211 -28.66 3.83 7.22
CA TYR A 211 -28.15 5.07 7.77
C TYR A 211 -27.16 4.79 8.89
N ALA A 212 -26.11 5.60 9.00
CA ALA A 212 -25.16 5.60 10.10
C ALA A 212 -24.44 6.95 10.20
N PRO A 213 -23.95 7.34 11.39
CA PRO A 213 -23.13 8.53 11.57
C PRO A 213 -21.84 8.54 10.73
N LEU A 214 -21.26 7.36 10.46
CA LEU A 214 -20.03 7.22 9.67
C LEU A 214 -20.16 6.10 8.63
N THR A 215 -19.82 6.42 7.39
CA THR A 215 -19.67 5.45 6.29
C THR A 215 -18.20 5.32 5.90
N VAL A 216 -17.63 4.13 5.98
CA VAL A 216 -16.24 3.85 5.56
C VAL A 216 -16.26 3.07 4.25
N VAL A 217 -15.71 3.66 3.19
CA VAL A 217 -15.70 3.08 1.85
C VAL A 217 -14.41 2.28 1.64
N CYS A 218 -14.55 0.96 1.52
CA CYS A 218 -13.49 -0.03 1.32
C CYS A 218 -13.67 -0.83 0.01
N ASP A 219 -14.23 -0.21 -1.04
CA ASP A 219 -14.63 -0.86 -2.30
C ASP A 219 -13.47 -1.12 -3.28
N GLY A 220 -12.22 -0.93 -2.82
CA GLY A 220 -11.02 -1.41 -3.48
C GLY A 220 -10.51 -0.55 -4.64
N CYS A 221 -9.66 -1.15 -5.48
CA CYS A 221 -8.91 -0.44 -6.51
C CYS A 221 -9.79 0.17 -7.62
N CYS A 222 -10.97 -0.39 -7.84
CA CYS A 222 -11.96 0.08 -8.82
C CYS A 222 -13.10 0.87 -8.16
N SER A 223 -12.80 1.60 -7.08
CA SER A 223 -13.78 2.34 -6.30
C SER A 223 -14.71 3.24 -7.13
N ASN A 224 -16.01 3.04 -6.97
CA ASN A 224 -17.04 3.87 -7.59
C ASN A 224 -17.22 5.20 -6.82
N PHE A 225 -16.94 5.19 -5.50
CA PHE A 225 -17.20 6.35 -4.63
C PHE A 225 -15.98 7.25 -4.43
N ARG A 226 -14.79 6.83 -4.89
CA ARG A 226 -13.58 7.65 -4.81
C ARG A 226 -13.76 9.03 -5.43
N ARG A 227 -14.43 9.10 -6.60
CA ARG A 227 -14.62 10.37 -7.30
C ARG A 227 -15.60 11.28 -6.56
N SER A 228 -16.70 10.75 -6.05
CA SER A 228 -17.71 11.52 -5.31
C SER A 228 -17.20 12.03 -3.95
N LEU A 229 -16.31 11.28 -3.31
CA LEU A 229 -15.68 11.65 -2.04
C LEU A 229 -14.35 12.41 -2.22
N SER A 230 -14.02 12.85 -3.43
CA SER A 230 -12.83 13.64 -3.73
C SER A 230 -13.23 15.06 -4.13
N LYS A 231 -12.35 16.02 -3.88
CA LYS A 231 -12.60 17.41 -4.30
C LYS A 231 -12.73 17.48 -5.83
N PRO A 232 -13.71 18.24 -6.37
CA PRO A 232 -13.98 18.33 -7.82
C PRO A 232 -12.76 18.77 -8.64
N ASN A 233 -11.86 19.56 -8.06
CA ASN A 233 -10.70 20.13 -8.71
C ASN A 233 -9.41 19.31 -8.56
N VAL A 234 -9.46 18.14 -7.87
CA VAL A 234 -8.31 17.26 -7.71
C VAL A 234 -8.43 16.13 -8.73
N SER A 235 -7.64 16.21 -9.79
CA SER A 235 -7.49 15.07 -10.70
C SER A 235 -6.82 13.93 -9.94
N ILE A 236 -7.60 12.87 -9.63
CA ILE A 236 -7.06 11.65 -9.07
C ILE A 236 -6.45 10.86 -10.22
N LEU A 237 -5.14 10.99 -10.37
CA LEU A 237 -4.40 10.28 -11.38
C LEU A 237 -4.11 8.85 -10.89
N VAL A 238 -4.80 7.88 -11.47
CA VAL A 238 -4.46 6.45 -11.32
C VAL A 238 -3.48 6.11 -12.42
N GLU A 239 -2.24 5.83 -12.04
CA GLU A 239 -1.21 5.35 -12.96
C GLU A 239 -1.32 3.84 -13.13
N ILE A 240 -1.13 3.35 -14.37
CA ILE A 240 -1.07 1.94 -14.70
C ILE A 240 0.28 1.70 -15.40
N PRO A 241 1.37 1.49 -14.64
CA PRO A 241 2.70 1.33 -15.22
C PRO A 241 2.89 -0.02 -15.92
N SER A 242 2.16 -1.06 -15.50
CA SER A 242 2.31 -2.42 -16.01
C SER A 242 1.08 -3.28 -15.72
N CYS A 243 1.13 -4.53 -16.17
CA CYS A 243 0.18 -5.58 -15.83
C CYS A 243 0.92 -6.80 -15.31
N PHE A 244 0.38 -7.47 -14.29
CA PHE A 244 0.81 -8.80 -13.91
C PHE A 244 0.10 -9.88 -14.73
N VAL A 245 0.89 -10.84 -15.19
CA VAL A 245 0.43 -12.10 -15.78
C VAL A 245 0.69 -13.18 -14.74
N GLY A 246 -0.38 -13.81 -14.26
CA GLY A 246 -0.35 -14.82 -13.20
C GLY A 246 -0.49 -16.22 -13.73
N LEU A 247 0.38 -17.12 -13.24
CA LEU A 247 0.36 -18.56 -13.47
C LEU A 247 0.44 -19.28 -12.12
N ILE A 248 -0.01 -20.52 -12.07
CA ILE A 248 0.19 -21.45 -10.94
C ILE A 248 1.10 -22.58 -11.40
N LEU A 249 2.21 -22.77 -10.70
CA LEU A 249 3.09 -23.91 -10.87
C LEU A 249 2.75 -24.94 -9.80
N GLU A 250 2.59 -26.17 -10.22
CA GLU A 250 2.28 -27.31 -9.35
C GLU A 250 3.43 -28.32 -9.41
N ASN A 251 3.54 -29.16 -8.39
CA ASN A 251 4.50 -30.26 -8.33
C ASN A 251 5.96 -29.81 -8.53
N CYS A 252 6.32 -28.64 -8.00
CA CYS A 252 7.68 -28.13 -8.01
C CYS A 252 8.03 -27.46 -6.67
N GLU A 253 9.31 -27.36 -6.39
CA GLU A 253 9.81 -26.68 -5.20
C GLU A 253 10.60 -25.44 -5.60
N LEU A 254 10.53 -24.42 -4.74
CA LEU A 254 11.35 -23.22 -4.90
C LEU A 254 12.81 -23.53 -4.52
N PRO A 255 13.82 -23.06 -5.28
CA PRO A 255 15.24 -23.24 -4.97
C PRO A 255 15.61 -22.79 -3.55
N TYR A 256 14.95 -21.77 -3.03
CA TYR A 256 15.07 -21.36 -1.63
C TYR A 256 13.70 -21.51 -0.96
N LYS A 257 13.53 -22.62 -0.26
CA LYS A 257 12.27 -22.91 0.46
C LYS A 257 11.88 -21.75 1.39
N ASN A 258 10.60 -21.46 1.45
CA ASN A 258 10.03 -20.40 2.31
C ASN A 258 10.57 -18.98 2.02
N HIS A 259 10.98 -18.70 0.78
CA HIS A 259 11.40 -17.38 0.33
C HIS A 259 10.66 -16.97 -0.93
N GLY A 260 10.31 -15.71 -1.04
CA GLY A 260 9.84 -15.15 -2.31
C GLY A 260 11.03 -15.02 -3.28
N HIS A 261 10.84 -15.44 -4.53
CA HIS A 261 11.88 -15.32 -5.56
C HIS A 261 11.57 -14.13 -6.45
N VAL A 262 12.56 -13.27 -6.66
CA VAL A 262 12.47 -12.10 -7.52
C VAL A 262 13.55 -12.18 -8.56
N ILE A 263 13.18 -12.45 -9.79
CA ILE A 263 14.09 -12.44 -10.91
C ILE A 263 14.10 -11.03 -11.51
N LEU A 264 15.27 -10.39 -11.49
CA LEU A 264 15.51 -9.14 -12.19
C LEU A 264 15.65 -9.45 -13.69
N ALA A 265 14.53 -9.69 -14.33
CA ALA A 265 14.45 -10.07 -15.74
C ALA A 265 14.36 -8.82 -16.66
N ASP A 266 14.47 -9.02 -17.95
CA ASP A 266 14.26 -8.03 -19.00
C ASP A 266 12.95 -8.37 -19.74
N PRO A 267 11.98 -7.44 -19.88
CA PRO A 267 12.06 -6.00 -19.55
C PRO A 267 11.74 -5.67 -18.07
N SER A 268 11.15 -6.57 -17.29
CA SER A 268 10.68 -6.27 -15.93
C SER A 268 10.65 -7.51 -15.04
N PRO A 269 10.50 -7.36 -13.70
CA PRO A 269 10.67 -8.43 -12.74
C PRO A 269 9.68 -9.59 -12.91
N ILE A 270 10.14 -10.80 -12.57
CA ILE A 270 9.31 -12.00 -12.44
C ILE A 270 9.37 -12.44 -10.97
N LEU A 271 8.21 -12.80 -10.41
CA LEU A 271 8.08 -13.22 -9.02
C LEU A 271 7.62 -14.66 -8.95
N PHE A 272 8.18 -15.42 -7.97
CA PHE A 272 7.66 -16.72 -7.57
C PHE A 272 7.56 -16.76 -6.05
N TYR A 273 6.45 -17.26 -5.53
CA TYR A 273 6.25 -17.48 -4.10
C TYR A 273 5.21 -18.58 -3.87
N PRO A 274 5.31 -19.35 -2.77
CA PRO A 274 4.33 -20.38 -2.48
C PRO A 274 2.99 -19.71 -2.13
N ILE A 275 1.87 -20.31 -2.53
CA ILE A 275 0.52 -19.86 -2.11
C ILE A 275 -0.24 -20.97 -1.37
N SER A 276 0.30 -22.17 -1.40
CA SER A 276 -0.13 -23.34 -0.64
C SER A 276 1.06 -24.29 -0.47
N SER A 277 0.86 -25.40 0.20
CA SER A 277 1.88 -26.46 0.34
C SER A 277 2.26 -27.12 -0.99
N THR A 278 1.42 -26.99 -2.03
CA THR A 278 1.57 -27.67 -3.33
C THR A 278 1.63 -26.73 -4.53
N GLU A 279 1.36 -25.43 -4.33
CA GLU A 279 1.21 -24.47 -5.42
C GLU A 279 2.13 -23.26 -5.24
N ILE A 280 2.78 -22.88 -6.33
CA ILE A 280 3.63 -21.69 -6.42
C ILE A 280 2.98 -20.70 -7.39
N ARG A 281 2.76 -19.49 -6.94
CA ARG A 281 2.37 -18.37 -7.81
C ARG A 281 3.58 -17.87 -8.57
N CYS A 282 3.43 -17.78 -9.89
CA CYS A 282 4.29 -16.98 -10.75
C CYS A 282 3.56 -15.71 -11.15
N LEU A 283 4.20 -14.55 -10.98
CA LEU A 283 3.75 -13.28 -11.52
C LEU A 283 4.80 -12.71 -12.45
N VAL A 284 4.47 -12.59 -13.72
CA VAL A 284 5.30 -11.92 -14.73
C VAL A 284 4.81 -10.50 -14.87
N ASP A 285 5.66 -9.52 -14.60
CA ASP A 285 5.34 -8.11 -14.85
C ASP A 285 5.54 -7.82 -16.34
N VAL A 286 4.52 -7.23 -16.97
CA VAL A 286 4.57 -6.80 -18.37
C VAL A 286 4.39 -5.28 -18.40
N PRO A 287 5.39 -4.51 -18.85
CA PRO A 287 5.33 -3.04 -18.85
C PRO A 287 4.22 -2.50 -19.74
N GLY A 288 3.62 -1.39 -19.30
CA GLY A 288 2.57 -0.69 -20.06
C GLY A 288 1.17 -1.19 -19.77
N GLN A 289 0.20 -0.59 -20.44
CA GLN A 289 -1.24 -0.87 -20.23
C GLN A 289 -1.77 -1.96 -21.17
N LYS A 290 -1.09 -2.19 -22.28
CA LYS A 290 -1.46 -3.21 -23.27
C LYS A 290 -0.53 -4.41 -23.10
N VAL A 291 -1.11 -5.54 -22.83
CA VAL A 291 -0.40 -6.82 -22.76
C VAL A 291 -0.68 -7.64 -24.02
N PRO A 292 0.22 -8.58 -24.41
CA PRO A 292 -0.08 -9.54 -25.45
C PRO A 292 -1.41 -10.26 -25.19
N SER A 293 -2.14 -10.55 -26.24
CA SER A 293 -3.46 -11.19 -26.10
C SER A 293 -3.32 -12.67 -25.68
N VAL A 294 -4.12 -13.06 -24.69
CA VAL A 294 -4.19 -14.46 -24.25
C VAL A 294 -4.93 -15.30 -25.29
N ASN A 295 -6.02 -14.75 -25.88
CA ASN A 295 -6.93 -15.50 -26.74
C ASN A 295 -6.32 -15.91 -28.10
N ASN A 296 -5.38 -15.12 -28.64
CA ASN A 296 -4.74 -15.41 -29.93
C ASN A 296 -3.36 -16.09 -29.79
N GLY A 297 -2.95 -16.45 -28.57
CA GLY A 297 -1.69 -17.12 -28.30
C GLY A 297 -0.46 -16.21 -28.20
N GLU A 298 -0.58 -14.90 -28.42
CA GLU A 298 0.55 -13.96 -28.29
C GLU A 298 1.17 -13.99 -26.88
N MET A 299 0.34 -14.06 -25.82
CA MET A 299 0.81 -14.15 -24.45
C MET A 299 1.59 -15.45 -24.22
N THR A 300 1.07 -16.58 -24.70
CA THR A 300 1.76 -17.87 -24.61
C THR A 300 3.13 -17.80 -25.30
N ASN A 301 3.20 -17.22 -26.49
CA ASN A 301 4.47 -17.04 -27.21
C ASN A 301 5.42 -16.13 -26.43
N TYR A 302 4.96 -15.01 -25.90
CA TYR A 302 5.75 -14.10 -25.08
C TYR A 302 6.33 -14.81 -23.85
N LEU A 303 5.53 -15.56 -23.12
CA LEU A 303 5.96 -16.31 -21.95
C LEU A 303 7.01 -17.37 -22.31
N LYS A 304 6.86 -18.07 -23.44
CA LYS A 304 7.81 -19.11 -23.88
C LYS A 304 9.12 -18.53 -24.43
N THR A 305 9.06 -17.42 -25.17
CA THR A 305 10.24 -16.92 -25.90
C THR A 305 11.00 -15.82 -25.16
N VAL A 306 10.33 -15.00 -24.37
CA VAL A 306 10.93 -13.87 -23.66
C VAL A 306 11.15 -14.20 -22.18
N VAL A 307 10.16 -14.79 -21.52
CA VAL A 307 10.19 -15.00 -20.07
C VAL A 307 10.91 -16.29 -19.67
N ALA A 308 10.58 -17.42 -20.28
CA ALA A 308 11.09 -18.75 -19.92
C ALA A 308 12.64 -18.84 -19.93
N PRO A 309 13.38 -18.22 -20.87
CA PRO A 309 14.85 -18.26 -20.86
C PRO A 309 15.50 -17.58 -19.65
N GLN A 310 14.76 -16.76 -18.88
CA GLN A 310 15.29 -15.95 -17.79
C GLN A 310 14.99 -16.51 -16.39
N ILE A 311 14.17 -17.56 -16.29
CA ILE A 311 13.81 -18.15 -15.00
C ILE A 311 14.83 -19.20 -14.54
N PRO A 312 14.94 -19.48 -13.23
CA PRO A 312 15.78 -20.56 -12.72
C PRO A 312 15.45 -21.90 -13.37
N ARG A 313 16.50 -22.71 -13.65
CA ARG A 313 16.36 -24.01 -14.35
C ARG A 313 15.43 -24.97 -13.61
N GLU A 314 15.43 -24.91 -12.30
CA GLU A 314 14.62 -25.75 -11.41
C GLU A 314 13.12 -25.52 -11.61
N LEU A 315 12.73 -24.29 -12.01
CA LEU A 315 11.34 -23.91 -12.22
C LEU A 315 10.91 -24.02 -13.69
N PHE A 316 11.84 -24.22 -14.61
CA PHE A 316 11.56 -24.14 -16.06
C PHE A 316 10.50 -25.14 -16.51
N SER A 317 10.62 -26.42 -16.12
CA SER A 317 9.68 -27.47 -16.54
C SER A 317 8.26 -27.21 -16.03
N ALA A 318 8.13 -26.83 -14.75
CA ALA A 318 6.84 -26.48 -14.14
C ALA A 318 6.22 -25.23 -14.77
N PHE A 319 7.06 -24.23 -15.11
CA PHE A 319 6.62 -23.01 -15.78
C PHE A 319 6.08 -23.30 -17.19
N MET A 320 6.80 -24.12 -17.98
CA MET A 320 6.32 -24.53 -19.30
C MET A 320 5.01 -25.31 -19.22
N SER A 321 4.91 -26.24 -18.26
CA SER A 321 3.66 -26.98 -18.01
C SER A 321 2.49 -26.06 -17.63
N ALA A 322 2.75 -25.03 -16.79
CA ALA A 322 1.72 -24.07 -16.42
C ALA A 322 1.23 -23.22 -17.60
N ILE A 323 2.12 -22.87 -18.54
CA ILE A 323 1.73 -22.19 -19.79
C ILE A 323 0.85 -23.09 -20.65
N ASP A 324 1.23 -24.37 -20.79
CA ASP A 324 0.52 -25.33 -21.65
C ASP A 324 -0.88 -25.68 -21.08
N LYS A 325 -1.07 -25.61 -19.75
CA LYS A 325 -2.40 -25.70 -19.12
C LYS A 325 -3.34 -24.55 -19.50
N GLY A 326 -2.81 -23.41 -19.95
CA GLY A 326 -3.58 -22.28 -20.47
C GLY A 326 -4.34 -21.46 -19.43
N ASN A 327 -4.17 -21.71 -18.12
CA ASN A 327 -4.80 -20.93 -17.06
C ASN A 327 -4.01 -19.64 -16.78
N ILE A 328 -3.96 -18.76 -17.77
CA ILE A 328 -3.23 -17.50 -17.72
C ILE A 328 -4.19 -16.38 -17.29
N ARG A 329 -3.89 -15.72 -16.17
CA ARG A 329 -4.68 -14.62 -15.63
C ARG A 329 -3.91 -13.32 -15.75
N THR A 330 -4.60 -12.22 -16.01
CA THR A 330 -3.98 -10.89 -16.12
C THR A 330 -4.63 -9.90 -15.18
N MET A 331 -3.83 -8.99 -14.63
CA MET A 331 -4.31 -7.90 -13.78
C MET A 331 -3.47 -6.63 -13.99
N THR A 332 -4.15 -5.49 -14.14
CA THR A 332 -3.47 -4.19 -14.21
C THR A 332 -2.88 -3.80 -12.85
N ASN A 333 -1.60 -3.42 -12.85
CA ASN A 333 -0.94 -2.86 -11.68
C ASN A 333 -1.23 -1.36 -11.58
N ARG A 334 -1.82 -0.94 -10.47
CA ARG A 334 -2.29 0.43 -10.28
C ARG A 334 -1.50 1.11 -9.16
N SER A 335 -1.21 2.39 -9.37
CA SER A 335 -0.61 3.26 -8.37
C SER A 335 -1.38 4.56 -8.28
N MET A 336 -1.63 5.02 -7.07
CA MET A 336 -2.36 6.25 -6.79
C MET A 336 -1.95 6.78 -5.42
N PRO A 337 -1.33 7.96 -5.34
CA PRO A 337 -1.02 8.59 -4.06
C PRO A 337 -2.31 8.93 -3.31
N ALA A 338 -2.22 8.98 -1.98
CA ALA A 338 -3.34 9.39 -1.15
C ALA A 338 -3.65 10.88 -1.37
N ALA A 339 -4.90 11.18 -1.69
CA ALA A 339 -5.40 12.54 -1.84
C ALA A 339 -6.49 12.80 -0.78
N PRO A 340 -6.14 13.28 0.43
CA PRO A 340 -7.11 13.52 1.50
C PRO A 340 -8.20 14.52 1.09
N SER A 341 -9.45 14.10 1.20
CA SER A 341 -10.62 14.92 1.02
C SER A 341 -11.60 14.67 2.16
N PRO A 342 -11.43 15.36 3.31
CA PRO A 342 -12.29 15.18 4.45
C PRO A 342 -13.74 15.49 4.09
N THR A 343 -14.63 14.51 4.23
CA THR A 343 -16.07 14.63 3.97
C THR A 343 -16.82 14.25 5.24
N PRO A 344 -17.68 15.13 5.79
CA PRO A 344 -18.47 14.80 6.98
C PRO A 344 -19.32 13.55 6.76
N GLY A 345 -19.25 12.60 7.70
CA GLY A 345 -19.96 11.32 7.64
C GLY A 345 -19.36 10.27 6.73
N ALA A 346 -18.21 10.52 6.05
CA ALA A 346 -17.58 9.51 5.20
C ALA A 346 -16.05 9.50 5.27
N LEU A 347 -15.46 8.33 5.03
CA LEU A 347 -14.01 8.09 4.94
C LEU A 347 -13.70 7.05 3.87
N LEU A 348 -12.67 7.28 3.06
CA LEU A 348 -12.08 6.28 2.15
C LEU A 348 -10.97 5.50 2.85
N LEU A 349 -10.89 4.17 2.63
CA LEU A 349 -9.88 3.32 3.25
C LEU A 349 -9.38 2.21 2.28
N GLY A 350 -8.12 1.79 2.44
CA GLY A 350 -7.50 0.77 1.60
C GLY A 350 -7.24 1.28 0.18
N ASP A 351 -7.42 0.41 -0.83
CA ASP A 351 -7.15 0.75 -2.23
C ASP A 351 -8.14 1.77 -2.81
N SER A 352 -9.31 1.96 -2.21
CA SER A 352 -10.22 3.04 -2.57
C SER A 352 -9.60 4.41 -2.33
N PHE A 353 -8.71 4.52 -1.34
CA PHE A 353 -8.03 5.75 -0.92
C PHE A 353 -6.61 5.88 -1.46
N ASN A 354 -5.83 4.79 -1.47
CA ASN A 354 -4.40 4.83 -1.77
C ASN A 354 -3.90 3.50 -2.34
N MET A 355 -3.28 3.52 -3.50
CA MET A 355 -2.73 2.35 -4.17
C MET A 355 -1.23 2.51 -4.43
N ARG A 356 -0.51 1.41 -4.52
CA ARG A 356 0.90 1.29 -4.89
C ARG A 356 1.13 0.09 -5.77
N HIS A 357 2.21 0.12 -6.55
CA HIS A 357 2.60 -1.04 -7.37
C HIS A 357 2.73 -2.28 -6.49
N PRO A 358 2.12 -3.41 -6.85
CA PRO A 358 2.04 -4.58 -5.97
C PRO A 358 3.33 -5.38 -5.81
N LEU A 359 4.42 -5.01 -6.52
CA LEU A 359 5.73 -5.69 -6.51
C LEU A 359 6.24 -6.02 -5.10
N THR A 360 6.04 -5.13 -4.14
CA THR A 360 6.58 -5.27 -2.78
C THR A 360 5.65 -5.98 -1.80
N GLY A 361 4.43 -6.33 -2.20
CA GLY A 361 3.46 -6.94 -1.30
C GLY A 361 3.03 -6.05 -0.12
N GLY A 362 3.30 -4.74 -0.16
CA GLY A 362 3.09 -3.82 0.98
C GLY A 362 1.65 -3.31 1.17
N GLY A 363 0.72 -3.65 0.27
CA GLY A 363 -0.66 -3.10 0.28
C GLY A 363 -1.45 -3.46 1.53
N MET A 364 -1.44 -4.71 1.93
CA MET A 364 -2.13 -5.18 3.13
C MET A 364 -1.51 -4.62 4.41
N THR A 365 -0.17 -4.48 4.46
CA THR A 365 0.52 -3.86 5.60
C THR A 365 0.05 -2.42 5.84
N VAL A 366 -0.09 -1.63 4.78
CA VAL A 366 -0.61 -0.26 4.88
C VAL A 366 -2.07 -0.26 5.34
N ALA A 367 -2.93 -1.10 4.73
CA ALA A 367 -4.34 -1.16 5.08
C ALA A 367 -4.56 -1.56 6.54
N LEU A 368 -3.86 -2.58 7.04
CA LEU A 368 -3.94 -3.02 8.44
C LEU A 368 -3.38 -1.96 9.41
N SER A 369 -2.30 -1.27 9.04
CA SER A 369 -1.78 -0.14 9.83
C SER A 369 -2.78 1.02 9.89
N ASP A 370 -3.45 1.33 8.79
CA ASP A 370 -4.51 2.34 8.73
C ASP A 370 -5.69 1.98 9.65
N ILE A 371 -6.07 0.69 9.73
CA ILE A 371 -7.14 0.20 10.62
C ILE A 371 -6.76 0.40 12.08
N VAL A 372 -5.52 0.11 12.47
CA VAL A 372 -5.03 0.38 13.84
C VAL A 372 -5.21 1.85 14.19
N ILE A 373 -4.83 2.75 13.29
CA ILE A 373 -4.97 4.19 13.52
C ILE A 373 -6.44 4.61 13.64
N ILE A 374 -7.32 4.10 12.77
CA ILE A 374 -8.76 4.40 12.82
C ILE A 374 -9.37 3.87 14.10
N ARG A 375 -9.03 2.64 14.53
CA ARG A 375 -9.44 2.07 15.80
C ARG A 375 -9.07 2.99 16.96
N ASP A 376 -7.81 3.39 17.01
CA ASP A 376 -7.28 4.21 18.12
C ASP A 376 -7.90 5.61 18.13
N LEU A 377 -8.24 6.18 16.98
CA LEU A 377 -8.98 7.43 16.88
C LEU A 377 -10.45 7.28 17.30
N LEU A 378 -11.14 6.21 16.93
CA LEU A 378 -12.56 6.03 17.21
C LEU A 378 -12.85 5.46 18.61
N ARG A 379 -11.91 4.72 19.20
CA ARG A 379 -12.09 4.05 20.50
C ARG A 379 -12.46 5.00 21.65
N PRO A 380 -11.85 6.18 21.81
CA PRO A 380 -12.17 7.09 22.91
C PRO A 380 -13.49 7.84 22.73
N LEU A 381 -14.12 7.77 21.53
CA LEU A 381 -15.34 8.52 21.23
C LEU A 381 -16.57 7.70 21.64
N GLY A 382 -17.41 8.26 22.50
CA GLY A 382 -18.70 7.65 22.87
C GLY A 382 -19.73 7.80 21.75
N ASP A 383 -19.85 8.99 21.19
CA ASP A 383 -20.81 9.36 20.16
C ASP A 383 -20.13 9.74 18.84
N LEU A 384 -20.73 9.38 17.71
CA LEU A 384 -20.26 9.70 16.36
C LEU A 384 -21.22 10.63 15.58
N ASN A 385 -22.28 11.11 16.21
CA ASN A 385 -23.37 11.83 15.52
C ASN A 385 -22.99 13.25 15.08
N ASP A 386 -22.03 13.91 15.72
CA ASP A 386 -21.51 15.20 15.26
C ASP A 386 -20.56 14.99 14.07
N ALA A 387 -21.13 14.85 12.87
CA ALA A 387 -20.37 14.58 11.67
C ALA A 387 -19.33 15.67 11.31
N PRO A 388 -19.60 16.99 11.46
CA PRO A 388 -18.59 18.04 11.26
C PRO A 388 -17.40 17.94 12.24
N ALA A 389 -17.65 17.76 13.53
CA ALA A 389 -16.61 17.64 14.55
C ALA A 389 -15.82 16.34 14.35
N LEU A 390 -16.50 15.22 14.11
CA LEU A 390 -15.88 13.93 13.78
C LEU A 390 -14.99 14.03 12.53
N CYS A 391 -15.47 14.69 11.47
CA CYS A 391 -14.71 14.91 10.24
C CYS A 391 -13.44 15.73 10.50
N LYS A 392 -13.52 16.80 11.31
CA LYS A 392 -12.36 17.60 11.71
C LYS A 392 -11.34 16.75 12.47
N TYR A 393 -11.78 15.95 13.43
CA TYR A 393 -10.95 15.07 14.22
C TYR A 393 -10.28 13.97 13.38
N LEU A 394 -11.05 13.33 12.48
CA LEU A 394 -10.54 12.28 11.58
C LEU A 394 -9.53 12.79 10.54
N LYS A 395 -9.31 14.11 10.40
CA LYS A 395 -8.16 14.62 9.65
C LYS A 395 -6.83 14.13 10.21
N SER A 396 -6.76 13.83 11.50
CA SER A 396 -5.60 13.23 12.15
C SER A 396 -5.21 11.89 11.53
N PHE A 397 -6.16 11.11 11.05
CA PHE A 397 -5.90 9.86 10.31
C PHE A 397 -4.95 10.09 9.13
N TYR A 398 -5.20 11.12 8.32
CA TYR A 398 -4.37 11.41 7.15
C TYR A 398 -2.93 11.80 7.51
N THR A 399 -2.71 12.36 8.69
CA THR A 399 -1.39 12.73 9.20
C THR A 399 -0.68 11.53 9.82
N LEU A 400 -1.36 10.80 10.71
CA LEU A 400 -0.80 9.70 11.48
C LEU A 400 -0.37 8.51 10.60
N ARG A 401 -1.08 8.25 9.49
CA ARG A 401 -0.75 7.17 8.56
C ARG A 401 0.50 7.42 7.71
N LYS A 402 0.90 8.70 7.56
CA LYS A 402 1.95 9.09 6.60
C LYS A 402 3.30 8.40 6.81
N PRO A 403 3.85 8.28 8.01
CA PRO A 403 5.17 7.63 8.16
C PRO A 403 5.21 6.22 7.57
N VAL A 404 4.20 5.40 7.83
CA VAL A 404 4.11 4.02 7.33
C VAL A 404 3.72 3.99 5.84
N ALA A 405 2.58 4.61 5.52
CA ALA A 405 2.02 4.56 4.17
C ALA A 405 2.95 5.16 3.13
N SER A 406 3.50 6.36 3.39
CA SER A 406 4.38 7.04 2.43
C SER A 406 5.71 6.32 2.26
N THR A 407 6.25 5.70 3.32
CA THR A 407 7.48 4.89 3.21
C THR A 407 7.27 3.69 2.29
N ILE A 408 6.20 2.93 2.52
CA ILE A 408 5.89 1.74 1.72
C ILE A 408 5.54 2.14 0.28
N ASN A 409 4.79 3.21 0.07
CA ASN A 409 4.43 3.70 -1.26
C ASN A 409 5.67 4.18 -2.05
N THR A 410 6.54 4.95 -1.38
CA THR A 410 7.78 5.43 -2.00
C THR A 410 8.70 4.27 -2.35
N LEU A 411 8.87 3.31 -1.44
CA LEU A 411 9.66 2.11 -1.71
C LEU A 411 9.10 1.32 -2.90
N ALA A 412 7.78 1.07 -2.94
CA ALA A 412 7.15 0.30 -4.02
C ALA A 412 7.38 0.95 -5.39
N GLY A 413 7.16 2.26 -5.50
CA GLY A 413 7.37 3.00 -6.75
C GLY A 413 8.84 3.11 -7.16
N ALA A 414 9.74 3.33 -6.20
CA ALA A 414 11.17 3.45 -6.47
C ALA A 414 11.78 2.09 -6.84
N LEU A 415 11.45 1.03 -6.10
CA LEU A 415 11.97 -0.31 -6.34
C LEU A 415 11.49 -0.86 -7.68
N TYR A 416 10.23 -0.64 -8.05
CA TYR A 416 9.73 -1.01 -9.37
C TYR A 416 10.57 -0.36 -10.49
N LYS A 417 10.80 0.95 -10.42
CA LYS A 417 11.61 1.68 -11.42
C LYS A 417 13.08 1.24 -11.47
N VAL A 418 13.64 0.81 -10.34
CA VAL A 418 15.01 0.28 -10.25
C VAL A 418 15.10 -1.15 -10.79
N PHE A 419 14.08 -1.97 -10.57
CA PHE A 419 14.11 -3.39 -10.98
C PHE A 419 13.76 -3.61 -12.45
N CYS A 420 13.05 -2.69 -13.09
CA CYS A 420 12.83 -2.74 -14.54
C CYS A 420 14.15 -2.55 -15.29
N ALA A 421 14.32 -3.30 -16.36
CA ALA A 421 15.46 -3.14 -17.27
C ALA A 421 15.40 -1.77 -17.97
N SER A 422 16.56 -1.24 -18.31
CA SER A 422 16.67 0.03 -19.02
C SER A 422 17.87 -0.03 -19.98
N PRO A 423 17.77 0.51 -21.18
CA PRO A 423 18.91 0.67 -22.08
C PRO A 423 19.90 1.73 -21.60
N ASP A 424 19.50 2.59 -20.66
CA ASP A 424 20.37 3.63 -20.10
C ASP A 424 21.44 3.03 -19.18
N PRO A 425 22.74 3.27 -19.45
CA PRO A 425 23.84 2.69 -18.66
C PRO A 425 23.81 3.08 -17.18
N SER A 426 23.35 4.29 -16.82
CA SER A 426 23.29 4.73 -15.42
C SER A 426 22.18 4.02 -14.66
N ARG A 427 21.00 3.80 -15.28
CA ARG A 427 19.91 3.02 -14.69
C ARG A 427 20.25 1.54 -14.56
N ASN A 428 20.93 0.98 -15.56
CA ASN A 428 21.38 -0.40 -15.50
C ASN A 428 22.42 -0.59 -14.39
N GLU A 429 23.35 0.37 -14.20
CA GLU A 429 24.29 0.36 -13.09
C GLU A 429 23.57 0.51 -11.73
N LEU A 430 22.54 1.37 -11.61
CA LEU A 430 21.75 1.48 -10.39
C LEU A 430 21.05 0.17 -10.04
N ARG A 431 20.50 -0.54 -11.03
CA ARG A 431 19.89 -1.87 -10.89
C ARG A 431 20.91 -2.91 -10.41
N GLN A 432 22.10 -2.92 -11.00
CA GLN A 432 23.21 -3.80 -10.58
C GLN A 432 23.69 -3.45 -9.17
N ALA A 433 23.87 -2.16 -8.88
CA ALA A 433 24.28 -1.69 -7.57
C ALA A 433 23.29 -2.09 -6.47
N CYS A 434 21.98 -2.06 -6.76
CA CYS A 434 20.97 -2.52 -5.83
C CYS A 434 21.11 -4.01 -5.49
N PHE A 435 21.30 -4.86 -6.51
CA PHE A 435 21.53 -6.29 -6.32
C PHE A 435 22.79 -6.57 -5.48
N ASP A 436 23.89 -5.92 -5.80
CA ASP A 436 25.18 -6.14 -5.12
C ASP A 436 25.19 -5.54 -3.71
N TYR A 437 24.56 -4.39 -3.49
CA TYR A 437 24.41 -3.76 -2.18
C TYR A 437 23.68 -4.68 -1.19
N LEU A 438 22.61 -5.32 -1.64
CA LEU A 438 21.86 -6.29 -0.84
C LEU A 438 22.64 -7.59 -0.58
N SER A 439 23.73 -7.85 -1.32
CA SER A 439 24.63 -8.99 -1.12
C SER A 439 25.73 -8.73 -0.09
N LEU A 440 25.91 -7.48 0.38
CA LEU A 440 26.99 -7.11 1.32
C LEU A 440 26.77 -7.64 2.74
N GLY A 441 25.54 -8.02 3.10
CA GLY A 441 25.19 -8.48 4.44
C GLY A 441 25.08 -7.37 5.48
N GLY A 442 24.80 -7.75 6.73
CA GLY A 442 24.68 -6.82 7.86
C GLY A 442 23.67 -5.69 7.62
N GLY A 443 23.99 -4.48 8.04
CA GLY A 443 23.12 -3.31 7.92
C GLY A 443 22.74 -2.93 6.48
N PHE A 444 23.60 -3.29 5.49
CA PHE A 444 23.34 -3.05 4.07
C PHE A 444 22.21 -3.92 3.50
N THR A 445 22.01 -5.08 4.08
CA THR A 445 20.91 -6.00 3.74
C THR A 445 19.72 -5.79 4.68
N ASN A 446 19.97 -5.84 6.01
CA ASN A 446 18.92 -5.82 7.02
C ASN A 446 18.11 -4.52 7.02
N GLY A 447 18.76 -3.36 6.78
CA GLY A 447 18.08 -2.07 6.72
C GLY A 447 17.03 -1.99 5.61
N PRO A 448 17.38 -2.16 4.32
CA PRO A 448 16.41 -2.19 3.23
C PRO A 448 15.34 -3.26 3.38
N ILE A 449 15.71 -4.45 3.86
CA ILE A 449 14.77 -5.55 4.04
C ILE A 449 13.82 -5.29 5.23
N ALA A 450 14.26 -4.62 6.30
CA ALA A 450 13.37 -4.17 7.39
C ALA A 450 12.32 -3.15 6.90
N ILE A 451 12.69 -2.28 5.96
CA ILE A 451 11.77 -1.33 5.35
C ILE A 451 10.77 -2.07 4.44
N LEU A 452 11.26 -2.96 3.57
CA LEU A 452 10.46 -3.75 2.64
C LEU A 452 9.44 -4.63 3.36
N SER A 453 9.88 -5.28 4.44
CA SER A 453 9.03 -6.15 5.27
C SER A 453 8.04 -5.39 6.17
N GLY A 454 8.09 -4.06 6.22
CA GLY A 454 7.25 -3.24 7.09
C GLY A 454 7.61 -3.32 8.57
N LEU A 455 8.75 -3.93 8.94
CA LEU A 455 9.24 -4.01 10.32
C LEU A 455 9.82 -2.66 10.80
N ASN A 456 10.40 -1.88 9.88
CA ASN A 456 10.92 -0.55 10.15
C ASN A 456 10.52 0.46 9.05
N PRO A 457 9.24 0.82 8.92
CA PRO A 457 8.76 1.70 7.85
C PRO A 457 9.06 3.17 8.16
N ARG A 458 10.36 3.52 8.26
CA ARG A 458 10.83 4.89 8.56
C ARG A 458 11.28 5.60 7.30
N PRO A 459 10.71 6.80 6.99
CA PRO A 459 11.03 7.54 5.77
C PRO A 459 12.51 7.89 5.64
N LEU A 460 13.16 8.31 6.73
CA LEU A 460 14.60 8.66 6.71
C LEU A 460 15.47 7.44 6.40
N SER A 461 15.15 6.27 6.97
CA SER A 461 15.86 5.03 6.68
C SER A 461 15.74 4.65 5.20
N LEU A 462 14.55 4.82 4.61
CA LEU A 462 14.33 4.58 3.19
C LEU A 462 15.22 5.48 2.32
N VAL A 463 15.19 6.80 2.56
CA VAL A 463 15.97 7.77 1.78
C VAL A 463 17.48 7.49 1.93
N SER A 464 17.94 7.20 3.16
CA SER A 464 19.34 6.90 3.42
C SER A 464 19.82 5.67 2.66
N HIS A 465 19.08 4.56 2.72
CA HIS A 465 19.47 3.34 2.00
C HIS A 465 19.35 3.48 0.49
N PHE A 466 18.34 4.20 -0.01
CA PHE A 466 18.19 4.43 -1.44
C PHE A 466 19.38 5.18 -2.04
N PHE A 467 19.84 6.25 -1.39
CA PHE A 467 21.04 6.97 -1.83
C PHE A 467 22.33 6.22 -1.52
N ALA A 468 22.38 5.39 -0.47
CA ALA A 468 23.53 4.51 -0.23
C ALA A 468 23.74 3.52 -1.36
N VAL A 469 22.67 2.94 -1.94
CA VAL A 469 22.74 2.12 -3.15
C VAL A 469 23.33 2.91 -4.33
N ALA A 470 22.86 4.13 -4.55
CA ALA A 470 23.35 4.99 -5.64
C ALA A 470 24.85 5.32 -5.48
N ILE A 471 25.28 5.68 -4.27
CA ILE A 471 26.70 5.98 -3.96
C ILE A 471 27.56 4.73 -4.09
N TYR A 472 27.05 3.57 -3.67
CA TYR A 472 27.73 2.30 -3.87
C TYR A 472 27.96 2.01 -5.38
N GLY A 473 26.95 2.27 -6.23
CA GLY A 473 27.08 2.17 -7.68
C GLY A 473 28.14 3.12 -8.25
N VAL A 474 28.19 4.36 -7.79
CA VAL A 474 29.27 5.30 -8.16
C VAL A 474 30.63 4.76 -7.73
N GLY A 475 30.77 4.25 -6.51
CA GLY A 475 32.01 3.65 -6.02
C GLY A 475 32.51 2.50 -6.90
N ARG A 476 31.60 1.64 -7.36
CA ARG A 476 31.92 0.53 -8.29
C ARG A 476 32.43 1.04 -9.64
N LEU A 477 31.82 2.10 -10.17
CA LEU A 477 32.21 2.69 -11.44
C LEU A 477 33.59 3.35 -11.38
N LEU A 478 33.96 3.92 -10.24
CA LEU A 478 35.24 4.62 -10.06
C LEU A 478 36.41 3.68 -9.73
N LEU A 479 36.16 2.44 -9.30
CA LEU A 479 37.19 1.46 -8.99
C LEU A 479 37.47 0.53 -10.17
N PRO A 480 38.71 -0.01 -10.33
CA PRO A 480 39.95 0.39 -9.61
C PRO A 480 40.50 1.73 -10.08
N PHE A 481 40.15 2.16 -11.31
CA PHE A 481 40.61 3.44 -11.88
C PHE A 481 39.44 4.19 -12.54
N PRO A 482 39.22 5.45 -12.18
CA PRO A 482 38.18 6.27 -12.82
C PRO A 482 38.53 6.56 -14.28
N SER A 483 37.52 6.53 -15.14
CA SER A 483 37.62 7.06 -16.51
C SER A 483 36.58 8.16 -16.72
N PRO A 484 36.80 9.11 -17.63
CA PRO A 484 35.83 10.18 -17.88
C PRO A 484 34.41 9.67 -18.19
N LYS A 485 34.32 8.58 -18.97
CA LYS A 485 33.04 7.91 -19.28
C LYS A 485 32.38 7.36 -18.02
N ARG A 486 33.10 6.66 -17.14
CA ARG A 486 32.59 6.10 -15.87
C ARG A 486 32.19 7.21 -14.90
N MET A 487 32.97 8.30 -14.83
CA MET A 487 32.61 9.47 -14.01
C MET A 487 31.30 10.11 -14.48
N LEU A 488 31.09 10.24 -15.79
CA LEU A 488 29.85 10.77 -16.35
C LEU A 488 28.66 9.85 -16.03
N ILE A 489 28.82 8.52 -16.20
CA ILE A 489 27.78 7.55 -15.81
C ILE A 489 27.48 7.66 -14.32
N GLY A 490 28.49 7.79 -13.45
CA GLY A 490 28.31 7.96 -12.01
C GLY A 490 27.55 9.23 -11.64
N ALA A 491 27.84 10.34 -12.28
CA ALA A 491 27.09 11.61 -12.10
C ALA A 491 25.62 11.45 -12.53
N ARG A 492 25.38 10.84 -13.69
CA ARG A 492 24.02 10.55 -14.18
C ARG A 492 23.28 9.61 -13.25
N LEU A 493 23.96 8.61 -12.66
CA LEU A 493 23.35 7.66 -11.72
C LEU A 493 22.74 8.38 -10.50
N ILE A 494 23.43 9.37 -9.93
CA ILE A 494 22.89 10.17 -8.82
C ILE A 494 21.68 11.02 -9.27
N LEU A 495 21.74 11.60 -10.47
CA LEU A 495 20.62 12.37 -11.04
C LEU A 495 19.41 11.45 -11.30
N ASP A 496 19.62 10.25 -11.84
CA ASP A 496 18.57 9.28 -12.10
C ASP A 496 17.96 8.76 -10.79
N ALA A 497 18.76 8.42 -9.79
CA ALA A 497 18.28 8.07 -8.47
C ALA A 497 17.39 9.19 -7.88
N SER A 498 17.84 10.44 -7.99
CA SER A 498 17.07 11.61 -7.56
C SER A 498 15.76 11.78 -8.33
N SER A 499 15.81 11.59 -9.67
CA SER A 499 14.64 11.69 -10.55
C SER A 499 13.60 10.59 -10.30
N ILE A 500 14.02 9.45 -9.75
CA ILE A 500 13.14 8.36 -9.38
C ILE A 500 12.42 8.66 -8.06
N ILE A 501 13.15 9.02 -6.99
CA ILE A 501 12.59 9.07 -5.64
C ILE A 501 11.87 10.39 -5.34
N PHE A 502 12.41 11.55 -5.75
CA PHE A 502 11.84 12.83 -5.36
C PHE A 502 10.42 13.10 -5.88
N PRO A 503 10.03 12.76 -7.11
CA PRO A 503 8.65 12.93 -7.55
C PRO A 503 7.66 12.11 -6.72
N ILE A 504 8.03 10.88 -6.32
CA ILE A 504 7.20 10.01 -5.49
C ILE A 504 7.05 10.61 -4.09
N MET A 505 8.16 11.01 -3.46
CA MET A 505 8.13 11.66 -2.14
C MET A 505 7.33 12.96 -2.16
N LYS A 506 7.44 13.75 -3.24
CA LYS A 506 6.66 14.98 -3.41
C LYS A 506 5.16 14.70 -3.49
N ALA A 507 4.75 13.65 -4.22
CA ALA A 507 3.36 13.21 -4.32
C ALA A 507 2.83 12.71 -2.97
N GLU A 508 3.69 12.06 -2.16
CA GLU A 508 3.34 11.61 -0.81
C GLU A 508 3.29 12.73 0.24
N GLY A 509 3.88 13.91 -0.04
CA GLY A 509 3.96 15.02 0.91
C GLY A 509 5.17 14.90 1.85
N VAL A 510 6.28 15.52 1.48
CA VAL A 510 7.59 15.39 2.18
C VAL A 510 7.50 15.81 3.66
N ARG A 511 6.79 16.91 3.96
CA ARG A 511 6.69 17.41 5.33
C ARG A 511 5.86 16.48 6.20
N GLU A 512 4.72 16.05 5.69
CA GLU A 512 3.81 15.11 6.37
C GLU A 512 4.47 13.76 6.62
N MET A 513 5.31 13.33 5.69
CA MET A 513 6.05 12.08 5.75
C MET A 513 7.17 12.12 6.83
N LEU A 514 7.94 13.23 6.87
CA LEU A 514 9.12 13.32 7.74
C LEU A 514 8.82 13.92 9.13
N PHE A 515 7.84 14.80 9.22
CA PHE A 515 7.52 15.57 10.43
C PHE A 515 6.01 15.62 10.72
N PRO A 516 5.34 14.47 10.89
CA PRO A 516 3.89 14.42 11.06
C PRO A 516 3.40 15.19 12.29
N ALA A 517 4.14 15.15 13.40
CA ALA A 517 3.79 15.85 14.63
C ALA A 517 3.76 17.39 14.51
N THR A 518 4.35 17.95 13.45
CA THR A 518 4.35 19.41 13.21
C THR A 518 3.19 19.88 12.33
N MET A 519 2.30 18.97 11.97
CA MET A 519 1.21 19.28 11.03
C MET A 519 0.01 19.90 11.73
N PRO A 520 -0.59 20.95 11.17
CA PRO A 520 -1.77 21.61 11.75
C PRO A 520 -3.05 20.76 11.71
N THR A 521 -3.00 19.59 11.05
CA THR A 521 -4.11 18.64 10.96
C THR A 521 -4.03 17.51 11.99
N HIS A 522 -3.17 17.63 12.99
CA HIS A 522 -3.12 16.70 14.11
C HIS A 522 -4.05 17.19 15.22
N TYR A 523 -5.20 16.53 15.37
CA TYR A 523 -6.21 16.82 16.39
C TYR A 523 -6.22 15.74 17.46
N THR A 524 -6.48 16.14 18.70
CA THR A 524 -6.63 15.25 19.85
C THR A 524 -8.10 15.14 20.27
N VAL A 525 -8.42 14.23 21.18
CA VAL A 525 -9.79 14.11 21.73
C VAL A 525 -10.21 15.39 22.44
N GLN A 526 -9.26 16.09 23.10
CA GLN A 526 -9.54 17.39 23.75
C GLN A 526 -9.99 18.44 22.73
N ASP A 527 -9.41 18.46 21.54
CA ASP A 527 -9.81 19.38 20.46
C ASP A 527 -11.23 19.11 19.96
N LEU A 528 -11.70 17.85 20.06
CA LEU A 528 -13.06 17.48 19.70
C LEU A 528 -14.08 17.98 20.74
N CYS A 529 -13.72 17.95 22.02
CA CYS A 529 -14.60 18.42 23.11
C CYS A 529 -14.72 19.96 23.18
N LEU A 530 -13.79 20.69 22.58
CA LEU A 530 -13.74 22.15 22.57
C LEU A 530 -14.40 22.78 21.32
N SER A 531 -14.82 21.98 20.35
CA SER A 531 -15.46 22.40 19.08
C SER A 531 -16.96 22.23 19.11
#